data_65b27c12f6af5ffbd5d546111a057906
#
_entry.id   65b27c12f6af5ffbd5d546111a057906
#
_cell.length_a   1.000
_cell.length_b   1.000
_cell.length_c   1.000
_cell.angle_alpha   90.00
_cell.angle_beta   90.00
_cell.angle_gamma   90.00
#
_symmetry.space_group_name_H-M   'P 1'
#
loop_
_entity.id
_entity.type
_entity.pdbx_description
1 polymer ?
#
loop_
_entity_poly.entity_id
_entity_poly.type
_entity_poly.pdbx_seq_one_letter_code
_entity_poly.pdbx_strand_id
1 'polypeptide(L)'
;MATTRTYLELTNFVLNELNEVELTSSNFGSSRGVQTSAKNFINKAINDLYMAEVEWPWLHTDGTQVAITGQQEYDFPAAFRKANFDSFRIAPTNLITNGEFTSDISSWTTIAGSGSAAYNSTGNGRLRLNDFAAHQSISTIVGEVYNISVRAYDTNSTGQAFKVQVGTAAEGTQNLNSTLTVTDFGNGEILSTTFTATAATTFITLNNPSTATNMDVDYVRVKRQEEAVKLKPMTYDGFLQGAFRKDVAANDSQYGRPLFVYRTPDHKSFGLSPIPKFDDYTVFYEYYKTHTELSAHGDTMDLPDIYADVVVNRAKYYLYKLKNDVPMANISNAEXEAGVKRIRIEMLNHIEYMKDTRVNLNTSNRTTSNTSVLTVT
;
A
#
# COMPACT_ATOMS: atom_id res chain seq x y z
N MET A 1 10.72 0.59 23.43
CA MET A 1 10.13 -0.25 22.38
C MET A 1 10.09 -1.69 22.89
N ALA A 2 8.95 -2.35 22.73
CA ALA A 2 8.90 -3.78 23.05
C ALA A 2 9.82 -4.49 22.06
N THR A 3 10.74 -5.30 22.55
CA THR A 3 11.63 -6.05 21.68
C THR A 3 10.84 -7.19 21.07
N THR A 4 10.85 -7.24 19.74
CA THR A 4 10.14 -8.31 19.01
C THR A 4 10.83 -9.65 19.29
N ARG A 5 10.06 -10.63 19.73
CA ARG A 5 10.61 -11.94 20.04
C ARG A 5 11.04 -12.68 18.79
N THR A 6 12.25 -13.20 18.84
CA THR A 6 12.83 -13.92 17.71
C THR A 6 12.44 -15.41 17.74
N TYR A 7 12.61 -16.08 16.60
CA TYR A 7 12.38 -17.52 16.51
C TYR A 7 13.20 -18.29 17.56
N LEU A 8 14.45 -17.85 17.79
CA LEU A 8 15.31 -18.45 18.81
C LEU A 8 14.69 -18.32 20.21
N GLU A 9 14.21 -17.10 20.55
CA GLU A 9 13.60 -16.86 21.85
C GLU A 9 12.32 -17.67 22.03
N LEU A 10 11.46 -17.72 21.02
CA LEU A 10 10.23 -18.52 21.09
C LEU A 10 10.56 -20.00 21.28
N THR A 11 11.57 -20.49 20.56
CA THR A 11 11.98 -21.89 20.68
C THR A 11 12.51 -22.19 22.07
N ASN A 12 13.34 -21.30 22.62
CA ASN A 12 13.92 -21.48 23.94
C ASN A 12 12.86 -21.40 25.05
N PHE A 13 11.84 -20.58 24.91
CA PHE A 13 10.72 -20.58 25.86
C PHE A 13 10.09 -21.97 25.96
N VAL A 14 9.89 -22.63 24.80
CA VAL A 14 9.29 -23.95 24.78
C VAL A 14 10.26 -25.00 25.37
N LEU A 15 11.56 -24.90 25.05
CA LEU A 15 12.57 -25.83 25.56
C LEU A 15 12.72 -25.72 27.08
N ASN A 16 12.70 -24.49 27.61
CA ASN A 16 12.81 -24.25 29.04
C ASN A 16 11.66 -24.87 29.81
N GLU A 17 10.45 -24.79 29.31
CA GLU A 17 9.28 -25.41 29.94
C GLU A 17 9.41 -26.92 30.04
N LEU A 18 10.21 -27.52 29.15
CA LEU A 18 10.42 -28.96 29.12
C LEU A 18 11.73 -29.35 29.80
N ASN A 19 12.42 -28.38 30.42
CA ASN A 19 13.72 -28.57 31.06
C ASN A 19 14.75 -29.15 30.08
N GLU A 20 14.72 -28.68 28.84
CA GLU A 20 15.63 -29.06 27.77
C GLU A 20 16.70 -28.00 27.57
N VAL A 21 17.82 -28.34 26.94
CA VAL A 21 18.93 -27.42 26.69
C VAL A 21 18.56 -26.39 25.67
N GLU A 22 18.77 -25.11 26.00
CA GLU A 22 18.51 -23.99 25.08
C GLU A 22 19.41 -24.04 23.87
N LEU A 23 18.91 -23.44 22.79
CA LEU A 23 19.68 -23.19 21.59
C LEU A 23 20.34 -21.82 21.66
N THR A 24 21.41 -21.65 20.91
CA THR A 24 22.10 -20.37 20.72
C THR A 24 22.02 -20.03 19.24
N SER A 25 22.35 -18.78 18.88
CA SER A 25 22.35 -18.37 17.48
C SER A 25 23.31 -19.25 16.65
N SER A 26 24.41 -19.69 17.25
CA SER A 26 25.43 -20.47 16.53
C SER A 26 25.00 -21.91 16.27
N ASN A 27 24.20 -22.53 17.17
CA ASN A 27 23.80 -23.93 16.99
C ASN A 27 22.35 -24.08 16.51
N PHE A 28 21.64 -23.00 16.27
CA PHE A 28 20.23 -23.03 15.87
C PHE A 28 20.03 -23.83 14.58
N GLY A 29 20.95 -23.66 13.62
CA GLY A 29 20.88 -24.37 12.33
C GLY A 29 21.19 -25.86 12.42
N SER A 30 21.87 -26.30 13.48
CA SER A 30 22.27 -27.70 13.66
C SER A 30 21.55 -28.40 14.83
N SER A 31 20.39 -27.87 15.21
CA SER A 31 19.54 -28.44 16.26
C SER A 31 19.18 -29.91 15.97
N ARG A 32 18.96 -30.70 17.02
CA ARG A 32 18.62 -32.12 16.87
C ARG A 32 17.53 -32.52 17.90
N GLY A 33 16.88 -33.65 17.60
CA GLY A 33 15.91 -34.26 18.51
C GLY A 33 14.80 -33.27 18.92
N VAL A 34 14.62 -33.12 20.22
CA VAL A 34 13.56 -32.28 20.78
C VAL A 34 13.72 -30.84 20.37
N GLN A 35 14.96 -30.37 20.22
CA GLN A 35 15.20 -28.97 19.78
C GLN A 35 14.64 -28.72 18.38
N THR A 36 14.87 -29.67 17.44
CA THR A 36 14.31 -29.56 16.10
C THR A 36 12.79 -29.64 16.12
N SER A 37 12.24 -30.53 16.97
CA SER A 37 10.78 -30.61 17.12
C SER A 37 10.19 -29.31 17.67
N ALA A 38 10.85 -28.68 18.65
CA ALA A 38 10.39 -27.42 19.21
C ALA A 38 10.30 -26.33 18.10
N LYS A 39 11.35 -26.21 17.28
CA LYS A 39 11.35 -25.27 16.15
C LYS A 39 10.15 -25.54 15.22
N ASN A 40 10.03 -26.79 14.77
CA ASN A 40 8.96 -27.16 13.85
C ASN A 40 7.57 -26.87 14.45
N PHE A 41 7.42 -27.11 15.74
CA PHE A 41 6.13 -26.92 16.40
C PHE A 41 5.82 -25.43 16.63
N ILE A 42 6.83 -24.55 16.72
CA ILE A 42 6.59 -23.10 16.71
C ILE A 42 5.96 -22.70 15.36
N ASN A 43 6.55 -23.11 14.24
CA ASN A 43 5.97 -22.82 12.94
C ASN A 43 4.59 -23.42 12.76
N LYS A 44 4.41 -24.65 13.24
CA LYS A 44 3.10 -25.31 13.21
C LYS A 44 2.08 -24.55 14.05
N ALA A 45 2.48 -24.05 15.22
CA ALA A 45 1.60 -23.28 16.10
C ALA A 45 1.19 -21.96 15.46
N ILE A 46 2.13 -21.29 14.81
CA ILE A 46 1.86 -20.05 14.07
C ILE A 46 0.84 -20.35 12.94
N ASN A 47 1.05 -21.44 12.22
CA ASN A 47 0.15 -21.83 11.14
C ASN A 47 -1.25 -22.16 11.67
N ASP A 48 -1.36 -22.86 12.82
CA ASP A 48 -2.66 -23.15 13.43
C ASP A 48 -3.39 -21.86 13.79
N LEU A 49 -2.68 -20.89 14.37
CA LEU A 49 -3.27 -19.60 14.71
C LEU A 49 -3.71 -18.84 13.45
N TYR A 50 -2.86 -18.87 12.42
CA TYR A 50 -3.17 -18.27 11.15
C TYR A 50 -4.43 -18.89 10.52
N MET A 51 -4.58 -20.23 10.64
CA MET A 51 -5.74 -20.91 10.08
C MET A 51 -7.01 -20.74 10.93
N ALA A 52 -6.86 -20.32 12.20
CA ALA A 52 -8.01 -20.13 13.08
C ALA A 52 -8.88 -18.95 12.66
N GLU A 53 -8.32 -17.99 11.92
CA GLU A 53 -9.04 -16.81 11.46
C GLU A 53 -8.41 -16.29 10.17
N VAL A 54 -9.25 -15.85 9.23
CA VAL A 54 -8.77 -15.34 7.94
C VAL A 54 -8.37 -13.87 8.04
N GLU A 55 -9.08 -13.11 8.86
CA GLU A 55 -8.97 -11.65 8.86
C GLU A 55 -8.22 -11.09 10.06
N TRP A 56 -7.12 -11.74 10.44
CA TRP A 56 -6.27 -11.20 11.50
C TRP A 56 -5.75 -9.82 11.10
N PRO A 57 -5.94 -8.81 11.95
CA PRO A 57 -5.52 -7.44 11.59
C PRO A 57 -4.04 -7.28 11.25
N TRP A 58 -3.16 -8.07 11.89
CA TRP A 58 -1.72 -7.97 11.60
C TRP A 58 -1.32 -8.55 10.24
N LEU A 59 -2.23 -9.26 9.59
CA LEU A 59 -2.02 -9.78 8.24
C LEU A 59 -2.64 -8.88 7.17
N HIS A 60 -3.31 -7.81 7.58
CA HIS A 60 -3.91 -6.84 6.68
C HIS A 60 -2.82 -6.00 6.00
N THR A 61 -2.94 -5.80 4.71
CA THR A 61 -1.97 -5.00 3.96
C THR A 61 -2.64 -4.39 2.72
N ASP A 62 -1.99 -3.40 2.15
CA ASP A 62 -2.49 -2.70 0.97
C ASP A 62 -1.84 -3.27 -0.28
N GLY A 63 -2.63 -3.42 -1.33
CA GLY A 63 -2.14 -3.82 -2.64
C GLY A 63 -2.33 -2.71 -3.64
N THR A 64 -1.46 -2.65 -4.63
CA THR A 64 -1.60 -1.73 -5.74
C THR A 64 -1.32 -2.46 -7.04
N GLN A 65 -2.01 -2.06 -8.10
CA GLN A 65 -1.80 -2.62 -9.43
C GLN A 65 -1.98 -1.51 -10.47
N VAL A 66 -0.95 -1.29 -11.26
CA VAL A 66 -1.08 -0.35 -12.38
C VAL A 66 -1.86 -1.05 -13.49
N ALA A 67 -2.90 -0.42 -13.99
CA ALA A 67 -3.69 -0.97 -15.07
C ALA A 67 -2.92 -0.87 -16.37
N ILE A 68 -3.11 -1.85 -17.24
CA ILE A 68 -2.47 -1.91 -18.56
C ILE A 68 -3.58 -1.86 -19.61
N THR A 69 -3.44 -1.00 -20.58
CA THR A 69 -4.42 -0.88 -21.67
C THR A 69 -4.69 -2.25 -22.30
N GLY A 70 -5.93 -2.62 -22.36
CA GLY A 70 -6.35 -3.87 -22.98
C GLY A 70 -6.21 -5.11 -22.11
N GLN A 71 -5.66 -4.99 -20.90
CA GLN A 71 -5.53 -6.13 -19.99
C GLN A 71 -6.68 -6.13 -19.00
N GLN A 72 -7.39 -7.24 -18.93
CA GLN A 72 -8.58 -7.34 -18.10
C GLN A 72 -8.31 -7.94 -16.72
N GLU A 73 -7.42 -8.93 -16.63
CA GLU A 73 -7.19 -9.65 -15.37
C GLU A 73 -5.77 -9.47 -14.87
N TYR A 74 -5.62 -9.42 -13.55
CA TYR A 74 -4.36 -9.15 -12.86
C TYR A 74 -4.21 -10.11 -11.69
N ASP A 75 -3.02 -10.71 -11.56
CA ASP A 75 -2.76 -11.67 -10.49
C ASP A 75 -2.60 -10.94 -9.15
N PHE A 76 -3.08 -11.56 -8.09
CA PHE A 76 -2.80 -11.10 -6.74
C PHE A 76 -1.33 -11.38 -6.38
N PRO A 77 -0.76 -10.65 -5.42
CA PRO A 77 0.61 -10.93 -4.96
C PRO A 77 0.78 -12.37 -4.46
N ALA A 78 1.99 -12.90 -4.54
CA ALA A 78 2.28 -14.28 -4.13
C ALA A 78 1.86 -14.57 -2.68
N ALA A 79 1.95 -13.57 -1.81
CA ALA A 79 1.57 -13.73 -0.40
C ALA A 79 0.07 -13.52 -0.14
N PHE A 80 -0.74 -13.47 -1.19
CA PHE A 80 -2.17 -13.19 -1.07
C PHE A 80 -2.92 -14.36 -0.41
N ARG A 81 -3.87 -14.02 0.46
CA ARG A 81 -4.79 -14.99 1.05
C ARG A 81 -6.26 -14.65 0.75
N LYS A 82 -6.66 -13.41 1.02
CA LYS A 82 -8.04 -12.98 0.82
C LYS A 82 -8.10 -11.48 0.59
N ALA A 83 -8.79 -11.05 -0.46
CA ALA A 83 -9.01 -9.62 -0.70
C ALA A 83 -10.36 -9.15 -0.14
N ASN A 84 -10.38 -7.90 0.26
CA ASN A 84 -11.63 -7.22 0.58
C ASN A 84 -12.12 -6.53 -0.70
N PHE A 85 -13.08 -7.16 -1.39
CA PHE A 85 -13.55 -6.63 -2.68
C PHE A 85 -14.31 -5.31 -2.54
N ASP A 86 -14.74 -4.94 -1.34
CA ASP A 86 -15.34 -3.62 -1.12
C ASP A 86 -14.31 -2.51 -1.01
N SER A 87 -13.02 -2.86 -0.92
CA SER A 87 -11.95 -1.87 -0.79
C SER A 87 -11.40 -1.39 -2.13
N PHE A 88 -11.73 -2.05 -3.23
CA PHE A 88 -11.13 -1.74 -4.54
C PHE A 88 -11.48 -0.34 -5.00
N ARG A 89 -10.45 0.45 -5.31
CA ARG A 89 -10.58 1.83 -5.82
C ARG A 89 -9.63 2.00 -6.99
N ILE A 90 -9.97 2.91 -7.88
CA ILE A 90 -9.13 3.22 -9.03
C ILE A 90 -8.92 4.72 -9.09
N ALA A 91 -7.69 5.12 -9.39
CA ALA A 91 -7.33 6.54 -9.48
C ALA A 91 -6.27 6.72 -10.56
N PRO A 92 -6.16 7.93 -11.14
CA PRO A 92 -5.06 8.19 -12.07
C PRO A 92 -3.70 8.03 -11.40
N THR A 93 -2.75 7.47 -12.13
CA THR A 93 -1.39 7.24 -11.64
C THR A 93 -0.59 8.54 -11.71
N ASN A 94 0.26 8.79 -10.72
CA ASN A 94 1.25 9.87 -10.82
C ASN A 94 2.27 9.45 -11.88
N LEU A 95 2.41 10.27 -12.92
CA LEU A 95 3.27 9.96 -14.06
C LEU A 95 4.72 10.34 -13.84
N ILE A 96 5.02 11.09 -12.78
CA ILE A 96 6.39 11.53 -12.47
C ILE A 96 7.11 10.42 -11.68
N THR A 97 8.27 10.03 -12.18
CA THR A 97 9.14 9.09 -11.48
C THR A 97 10.08 9.88 -10.57
N ASN A 98 10.26 9.41 -9.33
CA ASN A 98 11.10 10.09 -8.34
C ASN A 98 10.74 11.56 -8.18
N GLY A 99 9.44 11.85 -8.10
CA GLY A 99 8.96 13.21 -7.92
C GLY A 99 8.94 13.68 -6.47
N GLU A 100 9.22 12.78 -5.51
CA GLU A 100 9.28 13.12 -4.09
C GLU A 100 10.74 13.25 -3.62
N PHE A 101 11.71 13.00 -4.48
CA PHE A 101 13.16 13.16 -4.24
C PHE A 101 13.64 12.55 -2.91
N THR A 102 13.16 11.37 -2.56
CA THR A 102 13.43 10.82 -1.23
C THR A 102 14.87 10.44 -0.97
N SER A 103 15.66 10.15 -2.00
CA SER A 103 17.05 9.73 -1.81
C SER A 103 18.03 10.32 -2.82
N ASP A 104 17.54 10.80 -3.96
CA ASP A 104 18.39 11.32 -5.02
C ASP A 104 17.56 12.10 -6.05
N ILE A 105 18.17 12.49 -7.16
CA ILE A 105 17.47 13.17 -8.25
C ILE A 105 17.50 12.32 -9.53
N SER A 106 17.65 11.01 -9.39
CA SER A 106 17.61 10.11 -10.54
C SER A 106 16.27 10.26 -11.28
N SER A 107 16.28 9.96 -12.55
CA SER A 107 15.14 10.14 -13.46
C SER A 107 14.89 11.59 -13.90
N TRP A 108 15.64 12.54 -13.35
CA TRP A 108 15.55 13.93 -13.79
C TRP A 108 16.82 14.28 -14.57
N THR A 109 16.63 14.81 -15.77
CA THR A 109 17.74 15.26 -16.61
C THR A 109 17.95 16.75 -16.37
N THR A 110 19.17 17.11 -16.06
CA THR A 110 19.49 18.52 -15.76
C THR A 110 19.91 19.28 -17.02
N ILE A 111 19.55 20.54 -17.07
CA ILE A 111 19.94 21.46 -18.15
C ILE A 111 20.80 22.54 -17.49
N ALA A 112 22.04 22.60 -17.90
CA ALA A 112 23.02 23.48 -17.26
C ALA A 112 22.75 24.95 -17.48
N GLY A 113 22.78 25.71 -16.39
CA GLY A 113 22.95 27.15 -16.40
C GLY A 113 24.34 27.46 -15.89
N SER A 114 24.51 28.54 -15.17
CA SER A 114 25.81 28.87 -14.60
C SER A 114 26.00 28.34 -13.17
N GLY A 115 24.97 27.74 -12.61
CA GLY A 115 24.99 27.25 -11.24
C GLY A 115 25.00 25.73 -11.13
N SER A 116 24.04 25.12 -10.43
CA SER A 116 24.04 23.68 -10.17
C SER A 116 22.65 23.10 -9.91
N ALA A 117 22.54 21.80 -10.12
CA ALA A 117 21.40 21.00 -9.70
C ALA A 117 21.91 19.86 -8.83
N ALA A 118 21.30 19.62 -7.69
CA ALA A 118 21.76 18.61 -6.73
C ALA A 118 20.65 18.09 -5.85
N TYR A 119 20.88 16.93 -5.25
CA TYR A 119 20.00 16.41 -4.21
C TYR A 119 20.29 17.15 -2.90
N ASN A 120 19.26 17.50 -2.18
CA ASN A 120 19.35 18.12 -0.87
C ASN A 120 18.55 17.27 0.12
N SER A 121 19.19 16.79 1.18
CA SER A 121 18.57 15.89 2.15
C SER A 121 17.66 16.58 3.16
N THR A 122 17.40 17.88 3.03
CA THR A 122 16.51 18.60 3.95
C THR A 122 15.08 18.04 3.84
N GLY A 123 14.44 17.86 4.98
CA GLY A 123 13.09 17.29 5.02
C GLY A 123 13.13 15.81 4.64
N ASN A 124 12.30 15.41 3.70
CA ASN A 124 12.28 14.04 3.18
C ASN A 124 13.13 13.91 1.92
N GLY A 125 13.87 14.96 1.56
CA GLY A 125 14.64 15.03 0.34
C GLY A 125 14.05 16.05 -0.62
N ARG A 126 14.90 16.73 -1.38
CA ARG A 126 14.48 17.78 -2.33
C ARG A 126 15.43 17.85 -3.52
N LEU A 127 14.91 18.34 -4.64
CA LEU A 127 15.74 18.71 -5.80
C LEU A 127 16.13 20.18 -5.63
N ARG A 128 17.42 20.46 -5.49
CA ARG A 128 17.94 21.85 -5.38
C ARG A 128 18.39 22.35 -6.75
N LEU A 129 17.92 23.52 -7.14
CA LEU A 129 18.27 24.18 -8.39
C LEU A 129 18.80 25.58 -8.10
N ASN A 130 19.97 25.92 -8.68
CA ASN A 130 20.57 27.25 -8.62
C ASN A 130 20.98 27.63 -10.03
N ASP A 131 20.30 28.58 -10.65
CA ASP A 131 20.47 28.94 -12.07
C ASP A 131 20.59 27.67 -12.95
N PHE A 132 19.61 26.77 -12.81
CA PHE A 132 19.64 25.45 -13.46
C PHE A 132 18.21 25.01 -13.70
N ALA A 133 18.04 24.16 -14.69
CA ALA A 133 16.76 23.53 -14.92
C ALA A 133 16.87 22.01 -14.84
N ALA A 134 15.77 21.35 -14.52
CA ALA A 134 15.69 19.89 -14.56
C ALA A 134 14.38 19.51 -15.20
N HIS A 135 14.38 18.45 -16.01
CA HIS A 135 13.17 18.02 -16.70
C HIS A 135 13.03 16.50 -16.68
N GLN A 136 11.80 16.08 -16.89
CA GLN A 136 11.48 14.67 -17.09
C GLN A 136 10.40 14.59 -18.18
N SER A 137 10.50 13.57 -19.04
CA SER A 137 9.47 13.32 -20.04
C SER A 137 8.50 12.28 -19.49
N ILE A 138 7.22 12.47 -19.80
CA ILE A 138 6.16 11.53 -19.39
C ILE A 138 5.32 11.20 -20.62
N SER A 139 4.70 10.00 -20.60
CA SER A 139 3.76 9.62 -21.65
C SER A 139 2.41 10.25 -21.33
N THR A 140 1.82 10.89 -22.33
CA THR A 140 0.54 11.57 -22.18
C THR A 140 -0.39 11.20 -23.33
N ILE A 141 -1.69 11.42 -23.13
CA ILE A 141 -2.72 11.15 -24.14
C ILE A 141 -3.12 12.49 -24.73
N VAL A 142 -2.95 12.63 -26.02
CA VAL A 142 -3.24 13.89 -26.72
C VAL A 142 -4.68 14.30 -26.48
N GLY A 143 -4.88 15.54 -26.08
CA GLY A 143 -6.21 16.11 -25.81
C GLY A 143 -6.68 15.93 -24.37
N GLU A 144 -6.02 15.09 -23.59
CA GLU A 144 -6.42 14.89 -22.20
C GLU A 144 -5.83 15.99 -21.29
N VAL A 145 -6.55 16.29 -20.23
CA VAL A 145 -6.16 17.31 -19.26
C VAL A 145 -5.44 16.65 -18.10
N TYR A 146 -4.37 17.25 -17.63
CA TYR A 146 -3.55 16.76 -16.52
C TYR A 146 -3.46 17.82 -15.44
N ASN A 147 -3.49 17.37 -14.19
CA ASN A 147 -3.21 18.21 -13.03
C ASN A 147 -1.72 18.13 -12.74
N ILE A 148 -1.08 19.28 -12.54
CA ILE A 148 0.31 19.34 -12.11
C ILE A 148 0.37 20.06 -10.77
N SER A 149 1.10 19.50 -9.82
CA SER A 149 1.31 20.10 -8.50
C SER A 149 2.78 20.06 -8.18
N VAL A 150 3.35 21.23 -7.86
CA VAL A 150 4.77 21.38 -7.51
C VAL A 150 4.86 22.19 -6.23
N ARG A 151 5.65 21.73 -5.27
CA ARG A 151 5.93 22.49 -4.04
C ARG A 151 7.40 22.86 -4.03
N ALA A 152 7.69 24.13 -3.78
CA ALA A 152 9.06 24.63 -3.78
C ALA A 152 9.31 25.59 -2.63
N TYR A 153 10.57 25.64 -2.21
CA TYR A 153 11.06 26.51 -1.15
C TYR A 153 12.16 27.41 -1.70
N ASP A 154 12.13 28.68 -1.33
CA ASP A 154 13.24 29.61 -1.61
C ASP A 154 14.14 29.62 -0.39
N THR A 155 15.35 29.10 -0.52
CA THR A 155 16.25 28.92 0.64
C THR A 155 16.86 30.22 1.15
N ASN A 156 16.82 31.27 0.35
CA ASN A 156 17.40 32.56 0.76
C ASN A 156 16.34 33.60 1.15
N SER A 157 15.06 33.20 1.10
CA SER A 157 13.93 34.05 1.51
C SER A 157 13.89 35.36 0.71
N THR A 158 14.15 35.28 -0.58
CA THR A 158 14.19 36.46 -1.44
C THR A 158 12.89 36.69 -2.24
N GLY A 159 11.99 35.70 -2.24
CA GLY A 159 10.78 35.78 -3.05
C GLY A 159 11.07 35.55 -4.54
N GLN A 160 12.06 34.70 -4.82
CA GLN A 160 12.49 34.47 -6.21
C GLN A 160 11.40 33.72 -7.00
N ALA A 161 11.23 34.10 -8.23
CA ALA A 161 10.34 33.45 -9.15
C ALA A 161 10.96 32.16 -9.69
N PHE A 162 10.18 31.11 -9.67
CA PHE A 162 10.56 29.77 -10.11
C PHE A 162 9.59 29.37 -11.23
N LYS A 163 10.10 28.83 -12.31
CA LYS A 163 9.26 28.50 -13.46
C LYS A 163 8.96 27.01 -13.54
N VAL A 164 7.69 26.72 -13.80
CA VAL A 164 7.21 25.38 -14.11
C VAL A 164 6.69 25.42 -15.54
N GLN A 165 7.34 24.67 -16.42
CA GLN A 165 7.06 24.72 -17.85
C GLN A 165 6.67 23.32 -18.33
N VAL A 166 5.69 23.26 -19.22
CA VAL A 166 5.23 21.99 -19.79
C VAL A 166 5.12 22.17 -21.30
N GLY A 167 5.75 21.27 -22.03
CA GLY A 167 5.74 21.36 -23.48
C GLY A 167 6.14 20.07 -24.18
N THR A 168 6.37 20.17 -25.47
CA THR A 168 6.73 19.02 -26.31
C THR A 168 8.22 18.75 -26.35
N ALA A 169 8.99 19.57 -25.68
CA ALA A 169 10.43 19.42 -25.52
C ALA A 169 10.84 19.99 -24.17
N ALA A 170 12.06 19.72 -23.73
CA ALA A 170 12.61 20.31 -22.51
C ALA A 170 12.56 21.85 -22.63
N GLU A 171 12.15 22.49 -21.55
CA GLU A 171 11.94 23.94 -21.47
C GLU A 171 10.84 24.44 -22.41
N GLY A 172 10.10 23.54 -23.04
CA GLY A 172 8.96 23.91 -23.87
C GLY A 172 7.82 24.49 -23.03
N THR A 173 7.08 25.43 -23.60
CA THR A 173 6.01 26.14 -22.89
C THR A 173 4.67 26.02 -23.60
N GLN A 174 4.56 25.11 -24.56
CA GLN A 174 3.36 25.00 -25.40
C GLN A 174 2.11 24.66 -24.59
N ASN A 175 2.27 23.89 -23.52
CA ASN A 175 1.13 23.43 -22.73
C ASN A 175 0.97 24.21 -21.43
N LEU A 176 2.06 24.70 -20.85
CA LEU A 176 2.02 25.49 -19.62
C LEU A 176 3.30 26.29 -19.45
N ASN A 177 3.17 27.53 -19.01
CA ASN A 177 4.30 28.37 -18.62
C ASN A 177 3.88 29.15 -17.37
N SER A 178 4.10 28.57 -16.23
CA SER A 178 3.70 29.15 -14.96
C SER A 178 4.89 29.59 -14.13
N THR A 179 4.69 30.66 -13.37
CA THR A 179 5.69 31.17 -12.42
C THR A 179 5.15 31.00 -11.01
N LEU A 180 5.96 30.38 -10.15
CA LEU A 180 5.67 30.25 -8.74
C LEU A 180 6.60 31.19 -7.99
N THR A 181 6.05 32.19 -7.30
CA THR A 181 6.86 33.09 -6.45
C THR A 181 6.70 32.62 -5.02
N VAL A 182 7.80 32.19 -4.43
CA VAL A 182 7.76 31.61 -3.07
C VAL A 182 7.82 32.76 -2.05
N THR A 183 6.74 32.94 -1.33
CA THR A 183 6.64 33.97 -0.29
C THR A 183 6.50 33.37 1.12
N ASP A 184 6.03 32.13 1.24
CA ASP A 184 6.00 31.45 2.54
C ASP A 184 7.28 30.59 2.63
N PHE A 185 8.33 31.19 3.21
CA PHE A 185 9.63 30.54 3.25
C PHE A 185 9.69 29.34 4.21
N GLY A 186 8.80 29.31 5.19
CA GLY A 186 8.75 28.22 6.17
C GLY A 186 8.10 26.97 5.63
N ASN A 187 6.98 27.14 4.94
CA ASN A 187 6.18 26.03 4.44
C ASN A 187 6.33 25.79 2.93
N GLY A 188 6.95 26.72 2.24
CA GLY A 188 7.06 26.69 0.78
C GLY A 188 5.75 27.10 0.12
N GLU A 189 5.78 27.22 -1.18
CA GLU A 189 4.60 27.54 -2.00
C GLU A 189 4.25 26.38 -2.89
N ILE A 190 2.97 26.21 -3.16
CA ILE A 190 2.47 25.14 -4.03
C ILE A 190 1.86 25.77 -5.28
N LEU A 191 2.37 25.34 -6.42
CA LEU A 191 1.69 25.58 -7.70
C LEU A 191 0.79 24.38 -7.96
N SER A 192 -0.49 24.61 -8.15
CA SER A 192 -1.42 23.56 -8.53
C SER A 192 -2.26 24.11 -9.70
N THR A 193 -2.11 23.49 -10.86
CA THR A 193 -2.77 23.96 -12.06
C THR A 193 -2.97 22.79 -13.03
N THR A 194 -3.51 23.09 -14.21
CA THR A 194 -3.76 22.04 -15.22
C THR A 194 -3.10 22.41 -16.54
N PHE A 195 -2.86 21.40 -17.36
CA PHE A 195 -2.48 21.61 -18.76
C PHE A 195 -3.14 20.54 -19.62
N THR A 196 -3.31 20.84 -20.91
CA THR A 196 -3.82 19.87 -21.88
C THR A 196 -2.63 19.36 -22.70
N ALA A 197 -2.48 18.05 -22.81
CA ALA A 197 -1.37 17.47 -23.56
C ALA A 197 -1.60 17.64 -25.07
N THR A 198 -0.61 18.15 -25.76
CA THR A 198 -0.67 18.33 -27.23
C THR A 198 0.16 17.30 -27.98
N ALA A 199 0.86 16.44 -27.24
CA ALA A 199 1.69 15.37 -27.84
C ALA A 199 1.62 14.12 -26.96
N ALA A 200 2.05 12.98 -27.50
CA ALA A 200 2.08 11.72 -26.74
C ALA A 200 3.25 11.67 -25.75
N THR A 201 4.22 12.55 -25.91
CA THR A 201 5.32 12.73 -24.95
C THR A 201 5.33 14.18 -24.52
N THR A 202 5.26 14.41 -23.22
CA THR A 202 5.24 15.75 -22.64
C THR A 202 6.42 15.89 -21.68
N PHE A 203 7.08 17.04 -21.75
CA PHE A 203 8.21 17.34 -20.88
C PHE A 203 7.76 18.28 -19.78
N ILE A 204 8.08 17.94 -18.55
CA ILE A 204 7.84 18.77 -17.36
C ILE A 204 9.20 19.35 -17.00
N THR A 205 9.34 20.66 -17.02
CA THR A 205 10.61 21.33 -16.71
C THR A 205 10.43 22.24 -15.50
N LEU A 206 11.35 22.12 -14.57
CA LEU A 206 11.45 22.95 -13.38
C LEU A 206 12.68 23.83 -13.60
N ASN A 207 12.51 25.15 -13.52
CA ASN A 207 13.58 26.06 -13.91
C ASN A 207 13.73 27.18 -12.87
N ASN A 208 14.88 27.24 -12.25
CA ASN A 208 15.28 28.38 -11.42
C ASN A 208 16.29 29.20 -12.23
N PRO A 209 15.88 30.34 -12.81
CA PRO A 209 16.75 31.14 -13.66
C PRO A 209 17.65 32.10 -12.88
N SER A 210 17.85 31.91 -11.59
CA SER A 210 18.58 32.86 -10.75
C SER A 210 19.76 32.20 -10.06
N THR A 211 20.91 32.92 -10.07
CA THR A 211 22.07 32.53 -9.28
C THR A 211 21.99 33.07 -7.86
N ALA A 212 21.05 33.97 -7.59
CA ALA A 212 20.97 34.65 -6.28
C ALA A 212 20.43 33.74 -5.17
N THR A 213 19.66 32.72 -5.54
CA THR A 213 19.01 31.87 -4.57
C THR A 213 18.92 30.43 -5.05
N ASN A 214 18.89 29.50 -4.11
CA ASN A 214 18.57 28.11 -4.39
C ASN A 214 17.05 27.92 -4.26
N MET A 215 16.49 27.20 -5.20
CA MET A 215 15.11 26.75 -5.08
C MET A 215 15.13 25.24 -4.81
N ASP A 216 14.52 24.85 -3.72
CA ASP A 216 14.42 23.45 -3.31
C ASP A 216 13.01 22.95 -3.63
N VAL A 217 12.90 22.02 -4.55
CA VAL A 217 11.61 21.41 -4.94
C VAL A 217 11.37 20.17 -4.07
N ASP A 218 10.26 20.18 -3.35
CA ASP A 218 9.89 19.13 -2.41
C ASP A 218 9.19 17.97 -3.11
N TYR A 219 8.28 18.30 -4.02
CA TYR A 219 7.64 17.28 -4.84
C TYR A 219 7.14 17.84 -6.16
N VAL A 220 7.00 16.92 -7.11
CA VAL A 220 6.34 17.16 -8.40
C VAL A 220 5.40 16.01 -8.65
N ARG A 221 4.14 16.30 -8.94
CA ARG A 221 3.14 15.28 -9.24
C ARG A 221 2.36 15.68 -10.47
N VAL A 222 2.18 14.73 -11.37
CA VAL A 222 1.37 14.95 -12.58
C VAL A 222 0.44 13.76 -12.74
N LYS A 223 -0.87 14.03 -12.79
CA LYS A 223 -1.89 12.98 -12.94
C LYS A 223 -2.93 13.46 -13.95
N ARG A 224 -3.48 12.54 -14.74
CA ARG A 224 -4.60 12.89 -15.60
C ARG A 224 -5.76 13.38 -14.73
N GLN A 225 -6.51 14.36 -15.22
CA GLN A 225 -7.58 14.96 -14.43
C GLN A 225 -8.80 14.06 -14.42
N GLU A 226 -8.87 13.20 -13.45
CA GLU A 226 -9.97 12.26 -13.26
C GLU A 226 -10.08 11.91 -11.78
N GLU A 227 -11.29 11.73 -11.30
CA GLU A 227 -11.48 11.46 -9.87
C GLU A 227 -11.20 10.01 -9.53
N ALA A 228 -10.70 9.79 -8.33
CA ALA A 228 -10.62 8.44 -7.78
C ALA A 228 -12.04 7.93 -7.50
N VAL A 229 -12.33 6.70 -7.85
CA VAL A 229 -13.65 6.10 -7.60
C VAL A 229 -13.51 4.71 -7.01
N LYS A 230 -14.53 4.33 -6.25
CA LYS A 230 -14.63 2.98 -5.71
C LYS A 230 -15.16 2.07 -6.84
N LEU A 231 -14.51 0.93 -7.03
CA LEU A 231 -14.97 -0.07 -7.98
C LEU A 231 -16.08 -0.88 -7.32
N LYS A 232 -17.12 -1.21 -8.08
CA LYS A 232 -18.24 -2.01 -7.57
C LYS A 232 -17.92 -3.49 -7.74
N PRO A 233 -17.99 -4.29 -6.65
CA PRO A 233 -17.79 -5.72 -6.80
C PRO A 233 -18.89 -6.36 -7.63
N MET A 234 -18.53 -7.34 -8.46
CA MET A 234 -19.50 -8.15 -9.18
C MET A 234 -19.06 -9.61 -9.11
N THR A 235 -19.99 -10.52 -9.25
CA THR A 235 -19.65 -11.94 -9.31
C THR A 235 -19.10 -12.26 -10.69
N TYR A 236 -18.34 -13.36 -10.79
CA TYR A 236 -17.82 -13.81 -12.10
C TYR A 236 -18.99 -14.16 -13.04
N ASP A 237 -20.06 -14.78 -12.51
CA ASP A 237 -21.23 -15.08 -13.33
C ASP A 237 -21.91 -13.79 -13.82
N GLY A 238 -21.98 -12.77 -12.96
CA GLY A 238 -22.52 -11.47 -13.38
C GLY A 238 -21.69 -10.84 -14.47
N PHE A 239 -20.37 -10.97 -14.38
CA PHE A 239 -19.45 -10.49 -15.41
C PHE A 239 -19.73 -11.22 -16.73
N LEU A 240 -19.84 -12.55 -16.69
CA LEU A 240 -20.09 -13.35 -17.91
C LEU A 240 -21.43 -12.99 -18.55
N GLN A 241 -22.46 -12.75 -17.74
CA GLN A 241 -23.79 -12.46 -18.26
C GLN A 241 -23.98 -11.03 -18.76
N GLY A 242 -23.39 -10.08 -18.07
CA GLY A 242 -23.70 -8.66 -18.34
C GLY A 242 -22.58 -7.85 -18.98
N ALA A 243 -21.33 -8.14 -18.64
CA ALA A 243 -20.21 -7.30 -19.04
C ALA A 243 -19.27 -7.97 -20.04
N PHE A 244 -19.28 -9.28 -20.06
CA PHE A 244 -18.28 -10.03 -20.81
C PHE A 244 -18.59 -10.07 -22.30
N ARG A 245 -17.58 -9.81 -23.11
CA ARG A 245 -17.66 -9.88 -24.57
C ARG A 245 -16.39 -10.49 -25.12
N LYS A 246 -16.14 -11.73 -24.73
CA LYS A 246 -14.88 -12.38 -25.02
C LYS A 246 -14.58 -12.54 -26.51
N ASP A 247 -15.59 -12.76 -27.28
CA ASP A 247 -15.44 -13.00 -28.72
C ASP A 247 -15.40 -11.72 -29.57
N VAL A 248 -15.60 -10.58 -28.94
CA VAL A 248 -15.59 -9.31 -29.69
C VAL A 248 -14.15 -8.88 -29.85
N ALA A 249 -13.77 -8.56 -31.07
CA ALA A 249 -12.45 -8.01 -31.32
C ALA A 249 -12.26 -6.73 -30.49
N ALA A 250 -11.05 -6.50 -30.09
CA ALA A 250 -10.76 -5.35 -29.26
C ALA A 250 -11.14 -4.06 -30.00
N ASN A 251 -12.27 -3.52 -29.65
CA ASN A 251 -12.73 -2.27 -30.24
C ASN A 251 -13.12 -1.33 -29.10
N ASP A 252 -13.34 -0.09 -29.47
CA ASP A 252 -13.51 0.97 -28.48
C ASP A 252 -14.65 0.75 -27.49
N SER A 253 -15.68 0.03 -27.90
CA SER A 253 -16.84 -0.15 -27.01
C SER A 253 -16.57 -1.08 -25.84
N GLN A 254 -15.51 -1.88 -25.93
CA GLN A 254 -15.15 -2.80 -24.86
C GLN A 254 -14.18 -2.17 -23.86
N TYR A 255 -13.56 -1.08 -24.24
CA TYR A 255 -12.54 -0.42 -23.45
C TYR A 255 -13.12 0.83 -22.80
N GLY A 256 -12.72 1.10 -21.59
CA GLY A 256 -13.21 2.28 -20.91
C GLY A 256 -12.53 2.44 -19.57
N ARG A 257 -13.11 3.30 -18.74
CA ARG A 257 -12.68 3.45 -17.37
C ARG A 257 -13.29 2.28 -16.57
N PRO A 258 -12.48 1.51 -15.89
CA PRO A 258 -13.04 0.43 -15.06
C PRO A 258 -13.99 0.96 -14.00
N LEU A 259 -15.12 0.28 -13.85
CA LEU A 259 -16.17 0.62 -12.88
C LEU A 259 -16.46 -0.55 -11.95
N PHE A 260 -16.14 -1.77 -12.36
CA PHE A 260 -16.44 -2.99 -11.64
C PHE A 260 -15.19 -3.83 -11.46
N VAL A 261 -15.17 -4.63 -10.38
CA VAL A 261 -14.09 -5.58 -10.11
C VAL A 261 -14.73 -6.93 -9.79
N TYR A 262 -14.14 -8.01 -10.29
CA TYR A 262 -14.60 -9.38 -10.01
C TYR A 262 -13.40 -10.26 -9.66
N ARG A 263 -13.68 -11.34 -8.96
CA ARG A 263 -12.67 -12.35 -8.62
C ARG A 263 -12.74 -13.47 -9.65
N THR A 264 -11.59 -13.91 -10.13
CA THR A 264 -11.55 -15.04 -11.09
C THR A 264 -11.93 -16.34 -10.36
N PRO A 265 -12.46 -17.33 -11.09
CA PRO A 265 -12.90 -18.59 -10.46
C PRO A 265 -11.80 -19.34 -9.71
N ASP A 266 -10.54 -19.19 -10.12
CA ASP A 266 -9.42 -19.85 -9.45
C ASP A 266 -8.96 -19.10 -8.21
N HIS A 267 -9.55 -17.93 -7.93
CA HIS A 267 -9.26 -17.08 -6.77
C HIS A 267 -7.83 -16.52 -6.74
N LYS A 268 -7.10 -16.60 -7.86
CA LYS A 268 -5.71 -16.12 -7.94
C LYS A 268 -5.58 -14.73 -8.52
N SER A 269 -6.66 -14.21 -9.13
CA SER A 269 -6.62 -12.94 -9.86
C SER A 269 -7.92 -12.17 -9.65
N PHE A 270 -7.89 -10.91 -10.01
CA PHE A 270 -9.09 -10.10 -10.11
C PHE A 270 -9.18 -9.51 -11.51
N GLY A 271 -10.38 -9.19 -11.94
CA GLY A 271 -10.60 -8.59 -13.24
C GLY A 271 -11.30 -7.25 -13.12
N LEU A 272 -11.08 -6.42 -14.13
CA LEU A 272 -11.67 -5.09 -14.23
C LEU A 272 -12.65 -5.06 -15.40
N SER A 273 -13.76 -4.35 -15.23
CA SER A 273 -14.74 -4.17 -16.30
C SER A 273 -15.26 -2.74 -16.27
N PRO A 274 -15.29 -2.01 -17.39
CA PRO A 274 -14.71 -2.35 -18.71
C PRO A 274 -13.19 -2.56 -18.69
N ILE A 275 -12.65 -3.09 -19.77
CA ILE A 275 -11.20 -3.26 -19.92
C ILE A 275 -10.55 -1.87 -19.93
N PRO A 276 -9.46 -1.66 -19.20
CA PRO A 276 -8.83 -0.34 -19.15
C PRO A 276 -8.48 0.20 -20.53
N LYS A 277 -8.90 1.42 -20.81
CA LYS A 277 -8.60 2.10 -22.06
C LYS A 277 -7.22 2.77 -22.02
N PHE A 278 -6.78 3.16 -20.83
CA PHE A 278 -5.51 3.85 -20.63
C PHE A 278 -4.68 3.10 -19.59
N ASP A 279 -3.36 3.21 -19.66
CA ASP A 279 -2.46 2.58 -18.70
C ASP A 279 -1.94 3.58 -17.65
N ASP A 280 -2.70 4.64 -17.42
CA ASP A 280 -2.38 5.61 -16.37
C ASP A 280 -3.35 5.53 -15.18
N TYR A 281 -3.90 4.35 -14.95
CA TYR A 281 -4.70 4.10 -13.74
C TYR A 281 -3.93 3.23 -12.76
N THR A 282 -4.13 3.48 -11.47
CA THR A 282 -3.68 2.57 -10.42
C THR A 282 -4.89 2.06 -9.65
N VAL A 283 -4.96 0.76 -9.48
CA VAL A 283 -5.97 0.10 -8.66
C VAL A 283 -5.39 -0.08 -7.27
N PHE A 284 -6.14 0.33 -6.24
CA PHE A 284 -5.77 0.19 -4.84
C PHE A 284 -6.77 -0.74 -4.17
N TYR A 285 -6.28 -1.66 -3.35
CA TYR A 285 -7.17 -2.58 -2.63
C TYR A 285 -6.51 -3.03 -1.34
N GLU A 286 -7.30 -3.60 -0.45
CA GLU A 286 -6.83 -4.14 0.81
C GLU A 286 -6.98 -5.65 0.79
N TYR A 287 -6.00 -6.34 1.34
CA TYR A 287 -6.05 -7.79 1.40
C TYR A 287 -5.36 -8.30 2.65
N TYR A 288 -5.59 -9.55 2.96
CA TYR A 288 -4.90 -10.26 4.04
C TYR A 288 -3.85 -11.15 3.39
N LYS A 289 -2.62 -11.05 3.88
CA LYS A 289 -1.50 -11.85 3.35
C LYS A 289 -1.38 -13.18 4.11
N THR A 290 -0.62 -14.10 3.56
CA THR A 290 -0.22 -15.31 4.28
C THR A 290 0.85 -14.91 5.30
N HIS A 291 0.93 -15.68 6.40
CA HIS A 291 2.01 -15.45 7.36
C HIS A 291 3.35 -15.92 6.78
N THR A 292 4.43 -15.40 7.31
CA THR A 292 5.79 -15.79 6.89
C THR A 292 6.29 -16.90 7.81
N GLU A 293 6.74 -18.01 7.23
CA GLU A 293 7.31 -19.10 8.01
C GLU A 293 8.70 -18.70 8.51
N LEU A 294 8.97 -18.96 9.78
CA LEU A 294 10.26 -18.62 10.39
C LEU A 294 11.31 -19.65 9.99
N SER A 295 12.50 -19.19 9.65
CA SER A 295 13.61 -20.08 9.22
C SER A 295 14.91 -19.80 9.96
N ALA A 296 15.32 -18.54 10.04
CA ALA A 296 16.56 -18.13 10.70
C ALA A 296 16.31 -17.79 12.17
N HIS A 297 17.33 -17.94 13.00
CA HIS A 297 17.22 -17.69 14.44
C HIS A 297 16.71 -16.30 14.80
N GLY A 298 17.00 -15.32 13.95
CA GLY A 298 16.59 -13.93 14.18
C GLY A 298 15.26 -13.55 13.58
N ASP A 299 14.57 -14.48 12.89
CA ASP A 299 13.28 -14.16 12.28
C ASP A 299 12.24 -13.86 13.36
N THR A 300 11.30 -12.99 13.03
CA THR A 300 10.22 -12.61 13.94
C THR A 300 8.87 -12.93 13.31
N MET A 301 7.89 -13.24 14.13
CA MET A 301 6.55 -13.56 13.62
C MET A 301 5.77 -12.29 13.28
N ASP A 302 4.80 -12.42 12.38
CA ASP A 302 3.89 -11.32 12.06
C ASP A 302 2.97 -10.96 13.24
N LEU A 303 2.71 -11.92 14.11
CA LEU A 303 1.82 -11.75 15.27
C LEU A 303 2.44 -10.78 16.28
N PRO A 304 1.67 -9.84 16.86
CA PRO A 304 2.20 -8.97 17.90
C PRO A 304 2.74 -9.75 19.11
N ASP A 305 3.90 -9.33 19.63
CA ASP A 305 4.60 -10.01 20.71
C ASP A 305 3.76 -10.24 21.98
N ILE A 306 2.78 -9.37 22.21
CA ILE A 306 1.92 -9.49 23.39
C ILE A 306 1.14 -10.82 23.39
N TYR A 307 1.02 -11.45 22.25
CA TYR A 307 0.31 -12.74 22.12
C TYR A 307 1.27 -13.92 21.88
N ALA A 308 2.58 -13.72 22.08
CA ALA A 308 3.56 -14.79 21.85
C ALA A 308 3.29 -16.03 22.69
N ASP A 309 2.73 -15.83 23.89
CA ASP A 309 2.39 -16.93 24.80
C ASP A 309 1.39 -17.91 24.16
N VAL A 310 0.52 -17.42 23.28
CA VAL A 310 -0.47 -18.26 22.60
C VAL A 310 0.25 -19.24 21.66
N VAL A 311 1.26 -18.75 20.93
CA VAL A 311 2.08 -19.57 20.03
C VAL A 311 2.88 -20.60 20.85
N VAL A 312 3.49 -20.13 21.93
CA VAL A 312 4.29 -21.00 22.81
C VAL A 312 3.42 -22.12 23.41
N ASN A 313 2.21 -21.79 23.88
CA ASN A 313 1.31 -22.81 24.46
C ASN A 313 0.87 -23.83 23.41
N ARG A 314 0.64 -23.40 22.18
CA ARG A 314 0.28 -24.34 21.10
C ARG A 314 1.47 -25.23 20.73
N ALA A 315 2.69 -24.69 20.73
CA ALA A 315 3.90 -25.49 20.46
C ALA A 315 4.15 -26.49 21.59
N LYS A 316 3.93 -26.07 22.87
CA LYS A 316 4.02 -26.98 24.04
C LYS A 316 3.04 -28.14 23.91
N TYR A 317 1.82 -27.87 23.47
CA TYR A 317 0.82 -28.91 23.23
C TYR A 317 1.40 -30.01 22.34
N TYR A 318 2.02 -29.62 21.21
CA TYR A 318 2.58 -30.60 20.29
C TYR A 318 3.76 -31.36 20.89
N LEU A 319 4.61 -30.68 21.69
CA LEU A 319 5.76 -31.32 22.30
C LEU A 319 5.35 -32.30 23.43
N TYR A 320 4.37 -31.92 24.28
CA TYR A 320 3.86 -32.83 25.30
C TYR A 320 3.20 -34.03 24.63
N LYS A 321 2.52 -33.82 23.51
CA LYS A 321 1.92 -34.93 22.78
C LYS A 321 3.00 -35.85 22.23
N LEU A 322 4.12 -35.32 21.77
CA LEU A 322 5.25 -36.09 21.27
C LEU A 322 5.89 -36.90 22.42
N LYS A 323 5.92 -36.34 23.61
CA LYS A 323 6.46 -37.03 24.81
C LYS A 323 5.43 -37.94 25.47
N ASN A 324 4.23 -38.04 24.91
CA ASN A 324 3.13 -38.86 25.42
C ASN A 324 2.64 -38.40 26.82
N ASP A 325 2.79 -37.11 27.13
CA ASP A 325 2.30 -36.53 28.39
C ASP A 325 0.93 -35.88 28.09
N VAL A 326 -0.11 -36.71 28.12
CA VAL A 326 -1.47 -36.28 27.76
C VAL A 326 -2.03 -35.23 28.72
N PRO A 327 -1.84 -35.33 30.06
CA PRO A 327 -2.37 -34.29 30.95
C PRO A 327 -1.80 -32.89 30.63
N MET A 328 -0.48 -32.79 30.47
CA MET A 328 0.16 -31.49 30.19
C MET A 328 -0.22 -30.98 28.78
N ALA A 329 -0.39 -31.90 27.81
CA ALA A 329 -0.86 -31.52 26.50
C ALA A 329 -2.24 -30.89 26.56
N ASN A 330 -3.16 -31.48 27.35
CA ASN A 330 -4.52 -30.94 27.46
C ASN A 330 -4.53 -29.58 28.12
N ILE A 331 -3.69 -29.36 29.16
CA ILE A 331 -3.59 -28.06 29.81
C ILE A 331 -3.10 -26.99 28.79
N SER A 332 -2.01 -27.32 28.09
CA SER A 332 -1.46 -26.39 27.10
C SER A 332 -2.44 -26.08 25.98
N ASN A 333 -3.26 -27.06 25.56
CA ASN A 333 -4.28 -26.83 24.54
C ASN A 333 -5.39 -25.90 25.05
N ALA A 334 -5.80 -26.08 26.31
CA ALA A 334 -6.83 -25.25 26.92
C ALA A 334 -6.35 -23.79 27.01
N GLU A 335 -5.11 -23.59 27.33
CA GLU A 335 -4.49 -22.27 27.31
C GLU A 335 -4.47 -21.64 25.91
N UNK A 336 -4.24 -22.31 24.93
CA UNK A 336 -4.26 -21.96 23.70
C UNK A 336 -5.47 -21.50 23.32
N GLU A 337 -6.48 -22.31 23.48
CA GLU A 337 -7.82 -21.94 23.09
C GLU A 337 -8.29 -20.67 23.80
N ALA A 338 -8.00 -20.55 25.08
CA ALA A 338 -8.31 -19.33 25.82
C ALA A 338 -7.57 -18.11 25.24
N GLY A 339 -6.32 -18.30 24.83
CA GLY A 339 -5.53 -17.24 24.21
C GLY A 339 -6.11 -16.80 22.87
N VAL A 340 -6.49 -17.74 22.01
CA VAL A 340 -7.09 -17.42 20.71
C VAL A 340 -8.40 -16.67 20.93
N LYS A 341 -9.20 -17.10 21.90
CA LYS A 341 -10.43 -16.41 22.22
C LYS A 341 -10.18 -14.98 22.68
N ARG A 342 -9.15 -14.77 23.50
CA ARG A 342 -8.77 -13.43 23.96
C ARG A 342 -8.39 -12.55 22.76
N ILE A 343 -7.55 -13.07 21.86
CA ILE A 343 -7.14 -12.31 20.67
C ILE A 343 -8.36 -11.92 19.84
N ARG A 344 -9.28 -12.86 19.62
CA ARG A 344 -10.49 -12.56 18.84
C ARG A 344 -11.30 -11.42 19.48
N ILE A 345 -11.48 -11.46 20.78
CA ILE A 345 -12.23 -10.42 21.48
C ILE A 345 -11.54 -9.06 21.36
N GLU A 346 -10.23 -9.04 21.51
CA GLU A 346 -9.46 -7.79 21.49
C GLU A 346 -9.32 -7.20 20.07
N MET A 347 -9.15 -8.04 19.08
CA MET A 347 -8.76 -7.60 17.75
C MET A 347 -9.90 -7.56 16.73
N LEU A 348 -10.90 -8.42 16.87
CA LEU A 348 -11.96 -8.51 15.87
C LEU A 348 -13.26 -7.82 16.28
N ASN A 349 -13.71 -8.07 17.51
CA ASN A 349 -14.99 -7.52 17.93
C ASN A 349 -15.04 -6.00 17.96
N HIS A 350 -13.93 -5.40 18.30
CA HIS A 350 -13.85 -3.93 18.38
C HIS A 350 -14.10 -3.29 17.01
N ILE A 351 -13.54 -3.87 15.97
CA ILE A 351 -13.66 -3.35 14.61
C ILE A 351 -15.12 -3.45 14.15
N GLU A 352 -15.75 -4.57 14.39
CA GLU A 352 -17.13 -4.78 14.00
C GLU A 352 -18.06 -3.79 14.70
N TYR A 353 -17.84 -3.57 15.97
CA TYR A 353 -18.66 -2.65 16.75
C TYR A 353 -18.56 -1.23 16.16
N MET A 354 -17.35 -0.78 15.87
CA MET A 354 -17.17 0.56 15.31
C MET A 354 -17.83 0.69 13.95
N LYS A 355 -17.74 -0.35 13.14
CA LYS A 355 -18.33 -0.35 11.81
C LYS A 355 -19.85 -0.26 11.93
N ASP A 356 -20.41 -1.04 12.81
CA ASP A 356 -21.85 -1.07 13.00
C ASP A 356 -22.36 0.26 13.54
N THR A 357 -21.60 0.88 14.41
CA THR A 357 -21.99 2.17 14.98
C THR A 357 -22.11 3.22 13.88
N ARG A 358 -21.18 3.21 12.94
CA ARG A 358 -21.23 4.17 11.84
C ARG A 358 -22.45 3.92 10.95
N VAL A 359 -22.74 2.69 10.69
CA VAL A 359 -23.90 2.35 9.87
C VAL A 359 -25.16 2.76 10.58
N ASN A 360 -25.22 2.53 11.87
CA ASN A 360 -26.39 2.89 12.65
C ASN A 360 -26.62 4.39 12.69
N LEU A 361 -25.56 5.16 12.75
CA LEU A 361 -25.70 6.61 12.74
C LEU A 361 -26.34 7.07 11.42
N ASN A 362 -25.90 6.48 10.33
CA ASN A 362 -26.47 6.84 9.05
C ASN A 362 -27.93 6.40 8.97
N THR A 363 -28.24 5.32 9.63
CA THR A 363 -29.60 4.83 9.60
C THR A 363 -30.48 5.71 10.47
N SER A 364 -29.98 6.07 11.61
CA SER A 364 -30.82 6.87 12.50
C SER A 364 -31.13 8.19 11.85
N ASN A 365 -30.26 8.65 11.01
CA ASN A 365 -30.57 9.91 10.34
C ASN A 365 -31.84 9.78 9.55
N ARG A 366 -32.03 8.67 9.00
CA ARG A 366 -33.22 8.53 8.23
C ARG A 366 -34.29 8.30 9.12
N THR A 367 -34.00 7.77 10.07
CA THR A 367 -35.16 7.53 10.86
C THR A 367 -35.50 8.69 11.59
N THR A 368 -34.77 9.55 11.34
CA THR A 368 -35.43 10.71 11.78
C THR A 368 -36.75 10.70 11.28
N SER A 369 -36.70 10.14 10.37
CA SER A 369 -37.96 9.76 9.95
C SER A 369 -38.68 9.26 11.09
N ASN A 370 -38.12 8.78 11.87
CA ASN A 370 -38.84 8.34 12.97
C ASN A 370 -39.42 9.48 13.60
N THR A 371 -38.82 10.42 13.28
CA THR A 371 -39.51 11.60 13.48
C THR A 371 -40.90 11.35 13.18
N SER A 372 -41.03 10.87 12.14
CA SER A 372 -42.35 10.52 11.76
C SER A 372 -42.97 9.88 12.89
N VAL A 373 -42.29 9.16 13.45
CA VAL A 373 -42.85 8.39 14.47
C VAL A 373 -43.45 9.30 15.41
N LEU A 374 -42.83 10.26 15.55
CA LEU A 374 -43.22 11.13 16.51
C LEU A 374 -44.46 11.73 16.20
N THR A 375 -44.62 11.93 15.03
CA THR A 375 -45.82 12.58 14.60
C THR A 375 -46.99 11.76 15.04
N VAL A 376 -46.81 10.63 15.43
CA VAL A 376 -47.86 9.75 15.79
C VAL A 376 -48.51 10.29 17.03
N THR A 377 -47.92 11.17 17.67
CA THR A 377 -48.50 11.73 18.84
C THR A 377 -49.20 13.05 18.53
#